data_4892448d6e4cb8bb2d722e22ef39a739
#
_entry.id   4892448d6e4cb8bb2d722e22ef39a739
#
_cell.length_a   1.000
_cell.length_b   1.000
_cell.length_c   1.000
_cell.angle_alpha   90.00
_cell.angle_beta   90.00
_cell.angle_gamma   90.00
#
_symmetry.space_group_name_H-M   'P 1'
#
loop_
_entity.id
_entity.type
_entity.pdbx_description
1 polymer ?
#
loop_
_entity_poly.entity_id
_entity_poly.type
_entity_poly.pdbx_seq_one_letter_code
_entity_poly.pdbx_strand_id
1 'polypeptide(L)'
;MPVGNGGVIGPANIPTTTSAKGVWSLMEQFLAQKQGIWPTTGYTIIQTFTATSTWTCPAGVTEVEYLVVAGGGGGGRDTNGGTAAGGGGAGGFRTGTGLSVTAGTDYTITVGAGGAGATSNRTPGTSGGNSVFSTITSAGGGGGGAYGNPGAGLAGGSGGGGAGEGPAPGYAGGSGNTPSTSPSQGNNGGNGSPAGAGGGGGGGGSGAVGTNASTANGAAGGAGTASSISGSSVTYAGGGGGGAYNATGGSGGSGGGGTGGSGSTAGVAGTANTGGGGGGGGASPGSSANGGTGGSGIVILKYTMPSQVFTFTGTKKWVCPNGVTTVDYLVVGGGGAGGSDGATNNGSGGGGAGGYRTGAGLSVTAGTEYTVTVGAGGTGALTANRIAGNSSTFSSITSAGGGGGAWYANTTGGDGGSGGGGSAGPLAPMAGGTGNTPSTTPSQGNNGAASSTSVGGGGGGAGSAGSGKNGGDGIQGPSFASSYGGAGPGGSPSTGYFAGGGGATEASAAGGTGGIGGGGAGSSGGAASPGVANTGGGGGSGRSNNASGSGGSGIVIIKINQ
;
A
#
# COMPACT_ATOMS: atom_id res chain seq x y z
N MET A 1 -26.71 -10.08 20.14
CA MET A 1 -26.35 -10.09 21.59
C MET A 1 -25.24 -9.06 21.77
N PRO A 2 -25.28 -8.24 22.83
CA PRO A 2 -24.19 -7.31 23.07
C PRO A 2 -22.91 -8.10 23.29
N VAL A 3 -21.87 -7.74 22.56
CA VAL A 3 -20.53 -8.32 22.69
C VAL A 3 -20.01 -7.90 24.07
N GLY A 4 -19.52 -8.84 24.86
CA GLY A 4 -19.07 -8.57 26.23
C GLY A 4 -17.86 -7.64 26.29
N ASN A 5 -17.60 -7.05 27.43
CA ASN A 5 -16.47 -6.12 27.66
C ASN A 5 -15.11 -6.81 27.82
N GLY A 6 -14.92 -8.06 27.41
CA GLY A 6 -13.65 -8.75 27.63
C GLY A 6 -13.21 -8.78 29.10
N GLY A 7 -14.14 -8.87 30.07
CA GLY A 7 -13.85 -8.95 31.50
C GLY A 7 -13.61 -7.62 32.21
N VAL A 8 -13.79 -6.48 31.56
CA VAL A 8 -13.67 -5.16 32.20
C VAL A 8 -15.03 -4.70 32.70
N ILE A 9 -15.14 -4.35 34.00
CA ILE A 9 -16.34 -3.79 34.60
C ILE A 9 -16.46 -2.32 34.14
N GLY A 10 -17.43 -2.04 33.28
CA GLY A 10 -17.64 -0.69 32.71
C GLY A 10 -18.66 -0.70 31.57
N PRO A 11 -18.97 0.46 30.97
CA PRO A 11 -19.85 0.51 29.80
C PRO A 11 -19.30 -0.34 28.67
N ALA A 12 -20.18 -1.06 27.96
CA ALA A 12 -19.80 -1.96 26.89
C ALA A 12 -18.95 -1.26 25.82
N ASN A 13 -17.72 -1.72 25.64
CA ASN A 13 -16.91 -1.28 24.52
C ASN A 13 -17.37 -2.04 23.28
N ILE A 14 -17.94 -1.34 22.33
CA ILE A 14 -18.26 -1.90 21.01
C ILE A 14 -17.08 -1.57 20.10
N PRO A 15 -16.43 -2.57 19.46
CA PRO A 15 -15.38 -2.28 18.50
C PRO A 15 -15.97 -1.52 17.32
N THR A 16 -15.17 -0.67 16.71
CA THR A 16 -15.51 0.05 15.48
C THR A 16 -14.50 -0.37 14.39
N THR A 17 -14.77 -0.04 13.14
CA THR A 17 -13.86 -0.30 12.02
C THR A 17 -12.47 0.34 12.19
N THR A 18 -12.31 1.27 13.12
CA THR A 18 -11.07 2.00 13.36
C THR A 18 -10.45 1.76 14.74
N SER A 19 -11.18 1.19 15.69
CA SER A 19 -10.67 0.99 17.05
C SER A 19 -11.37 -0.16 17.78
N ALA A 20 -10.57 -1.00 18.46
CA ALA A 20 -11.05 -1.98 19.44
C ALA A 20 -10.26 -1.78 20.74
N LYS A 21 -10.87 -1.14 21.75
CA LYS A 21 -10.28 -0.94 23.08
C LYS A 21 -10.76 -2.03 24.03
N GLY A 22 -9.88 -2.50 24.91
CA GLY A 22 -10.19 -3.53 25.91
C GLY A 22 -9.58 -4.88 25.58
N VAL A 23 -9.91 -5.89 26.40
CA VAL A 23 -9.48 -7.29 26.21
C VAL A 23 -10.63 -8.06 25.57
N TRP A 24 -10.36 -8.71 24.42
CA TRP A 24 -11.35 -9.42 23.63
C TRP A 24 -10.94 -10.89 23.53
N SER A 25 -11.89 -11.79 23.70
CA SER A 25 -11.67 -13.20 23.38
C SER A 25 -11.56 -13.41 21.87
N LEU A 26 -10.91 -14.50 21.44
CA LEU A 26 -10.83 -14.85 20.01
C LEU A 26 -12.21 -14.99 19.35
N MET A 27 -13.21 -15.47 20.09
CA MET A 27 -14.58 -15.61 19.58
C MET A 27 -15.25 -14.23 19.39
N GLU A 28 -15.07 -13.31 20.32
CA GLU A 28 -15.60 -11.96 20.21
C GLU A 28 -14.95 -11.20 19.06
N GLN A 29 -13.62 -11.33 18.87
CA GLN A 29 -12.89 -10.78 17.74
C GLN A 29 -13.43 -11.33 16.41
N PHE A 30 -13.61 -12.66 16.34
CA PHE A 30 -14.16 -13.33 15.16
C PHE A 30 -15.58 -12.88 14.81
N LEU A 31 -16.46 -12.76 15.82
CA LEU A 31 -17.83 -12.28 15.62
C LEU A 31 -17.86 -10.82 15.18
N ALA A 32 -17.02 -9.97 15.78
CA ALA A 32 -16.90 -8.57 15.40
C ALA A 32 -16.32 -8.39 13.97
N GLN A 33 -15.37 -9.25 13.57
CA GLN A 33 -14.87 -9.28 12.19
C GLN A 33 -15.97 -9.71 11.20
N LYS A 34 -16.77 -10.71 11.52
CA LYS A 34 -17.92 -11.14 10.68
C LYS A 34 -18.98 -10.04 10.54
N GLN A 35 -19.15 -9.22 11.57
CA GLN A 35 -20.07 -8.08 11.56
C GLN A 35 -19.48 -6.83 10.91
N GLY A 36 -18.21 -6.86 10.48
CA GLY A 36 -17.52 -5.73 9.88
C GLY A 36 -17.25 -4.57 10.86
N ILE A 37 -17.31 -4.83 12.18
CA ILE A 37 -17.08 -3.82 13.22
C ILE A 37 -15.76 -3.97 13.98
N TRP A 38 -14.94 -4.98 13.62
CA TRP A 38 -13.57 -5.12 14.15
C TRP A 38 -12.60 -4.30 13.31
N PRO A 39 -11.63 -3.61 13.94
CA PRO A 39 -10.61 -2.89 13.19
C PRO A 39 -9.89 -3.84 12.23
N THR A 40 -10.05 -3.63 10.96
CA THR A 40 -9.14 -4.22 9.98
C THR A 40 -7.86 -3.42 10.06
N THR A 41 -6.73 -4.08 10.28
CA THR A 41 -5.42 -3.44 10.17
C THR A 41 -5.24 -3.02 8.72
N GLY A 42 -5.65 -1.79 8.41
CA GLY A 42 -5.38 -1.17 7.14
C GLY A 42 -3.90 -0.76 7.08
N TYR A 43 -3.37 -0.60 5.90
CA TYR A 43 -2.03 -0.05 5.72
C TYR A 43 -2.09 1.43 5.36
N THR A 44 -1.09 2.18 5.85
CA THR A 44 -1.01 3.62 5.62
C THR A 44 -0.25 3.91 4.32
N ILE A 45 -0.89 4.66 3.42
CA ILE A 45 -0.27 5.20 2.21
C ILE A 45 0.08 6.66 2.45
N ILE A 46 1.29 7.04 2.03
CA ILE A 46 1.73 8.44 1.94
C ILE A 46 2.00 8.74 0.47
N GLN A 47 1.24 9.67 -0.10
CA GLN A 47 1.39 10.06 -1.49
C GLN A 47 1.75 11.53 -1.60
N THR A 48 2.86 11.82 -2.30
CA THR A 48 3.43 13.17 -2.43
C THR A 48 3.29 13.67 -3.86
N PHE A 49 2.83 14.92 -4.00
CA PHE A 49 2.64 15.61 -5.27
C PHE A 49 3.51 16.87 -5.31
N THR A 50 4.44 16.91 -6.24
CA THR A 50 5.34 18.05 -6.48
C THR A 50 5.01 18.82 -7.75
N ALA A 51 3.99 18.37 -8.48
CA ALA A 51 3.43 19.00 -9.67
C ALA A 51 1.91 18.82 -9.71
N THR A 52 1.22 19.67 -10.43
CA THR A 52 -0.22 19.57 -10.68
C THR A 52 -0.54 18.24 -11.37
N SER A 53 -1.51 17.50 -10.82
CA SER A 53 -1.89 16.17 -11.28
C SER A 53 -3.31 15.83 -10.82
N THR A 54 -3.80 14.65 -11.18
CA THR A 54 -5.05 14.09 -10.67
C THR A 54 -4.77 12.96 -9.70
N TRP A 55 -5.51 12.90 -8.60
CA TRP A 55 -5.53 11.79 -7.66
C TRP A 55 -6.92 11.14 -7.67
N THR A 56 -6.98 9.87 -8.09
CA THR A 56 -8.19 9.08 -7.99
C THR A 56 -8.25 8.45 -6.60
N CYS A 57 -9.30 8.74 -5.83
CA CYS A 57 -9.47 8.19 -4.48
C CYS A 57 -9.60 6.65 -4.53
N PRO A 58 -8.74 5.87 -3.87
CA PRO A 58 -8.80 4.42 -3.91
C PRO A 58 -10.07 3.85 -3.25
N ALA A 59 -10.46 2.65 -3.69
CA ALA A 59 -11.58 1.94 -3.09
C ALA A 59 -11.37 1.69 -1.59
N GLY A 60 -12.39 1.98 -0.78
CA GLY A 60 -12.36 1.81 0.67
C GLY A 60 -11.72 2.96 1.44
N VAL A 61 -11.18 3.98 0.77
CA VAL A 61 -10.71 5.22 1.41
C VAL A 61 -11.89 6.19 1.50
N THR A 62 -12.19 6.66 2.71
CA THR A 62 -13.29 7.60 3.00
C THR A 62 -12.81 8.92 3.57
N GLU A 63 -11.56 8.96 4.06
CA GLU A 63 -10.94 10.16 4.63
C GLU A 63 -9.43 10.16 4.41
N VAL A 64 -8.85 11.35 4.41
CA VAL A 64 -7.40 11.55 4.28
C VAL A 64 -6.89 12.55 5.32
N GLU A 65 -5.66 12.34 5.79
CA GLU A 65 -4.81 13.36 6.39
C GLU A 65 -4.08 14.08 5.26
N TYR A 66 -3.96 15.41 5.35
CA TYR A 66 -3.36 16.20 4.27
C TYR A 66 -2.37 17.24 4.78
N LEU A 67 -1.40 17.56 3.93
CA LEU A 67 -0.57 18.75 3.97
C LEU A 67 -0.64 19.43 2.61
N VAL A 68 -1.02 20.71 2.58
CA VAL A 68 -1.07 21.54 1.38
C VAL A 68 -0.23 22.77 1.64
N VAL A 69 0.91 22.87 0.97
CA VAL A 69 1.83 24.02 1.04
C VAL A 69 1.85 24.70 -0.32
N ALA A 70 1.57 26.00 -0.35
CA ALA A 70 1.59 26.80 -1.57
C ALA A 70 3.01 27.20 -1.98
N GLY A 71 3.17 27.76 -3.18
CA GLY A 71 4.44 28.34 -3.62
C GLY A 71 4.81 29.58 -2.80
N GLY A 72 6.08 29.74 -2.45
CA GLY A 72 6.62 30.94 -1.82
C GLY A 72 6.69 32.13 -2.77
N GLY A 73 6.64 33.34 -2.25
CA GLY A 73 6.87 34.59 -3.02
C GLY A 73 8.33 34.79 -3.40
N GLY A 74 8.59 35.50 -4.48
CA GLY A 74 9.95 35.93 -4.88
C GLY A 74 10.45 37.11 -4.05
N GLY A 75 11.76 37.29 -3.93
CA GLY A 75 12.39 38.44 -3.35
C GLY A 75 12.33 39.67 -4.28
N GLY A 76 12.29 40.87 -3.72
CA GLY A 76 12.34 42.13 -4.46
C GLY A 76 13.74 42.47 -4.99
N ARG A 77 13.82 43.46 -5.87
CA ARG A 77 15.08 44.12 -6.31
C ARG A 77 14.98 45.62 -6.19
N ASP A 78 15.97 46.21 -5.61
CA ASP A 78 16.00 47.65 -5.39
C ASP A 78 16.87 48.42 -6.41
N THR A 79 17.15 49.66 -6.17
CA THR A 79 17.97 50.54 -7.02
C THR A 79 19.42 50.60 -6.58
N ASN A 80 20.26 51.21 -7.43
CA ASN A 80 21.67 51.50 -7.15
C ASN A 80 21.91 52.55 -6.05
N GLY A 81 20.88 52.96 -5.31
CA GLY A 81 20.87 54.22 -4.53
C GLY A 81 20.90 54.10 -3.01
N GLY A 82 21.29 52.98 -2.44
CA GLY A 82 21.44 52.91 -0.98
C GLY A 82 20.46 52.00 -0.26
N THR A 83 19.61 51.30 -0.96
CA THR A 83 18.52 50.51 -0.41
C THR A 83 18.59 49.06 -0.84
N ALA A 84 18.16 48.15 0.02
CA ALA A 84 18.02 46.72 -0.29
C ALA A 84 16.57 46.28 -0.19
N ALA A 85 16.24 45.22 -0.93
CA ALA A 85 14.88 44.73 -1.10
C ALA A 85 14.44 43.75 -0.02
N GLY A 86 13.13 43.66 0.18
CA GLY A 86 12.51 42.68 1.09
C GLY A 86 12.59 41.26 0.58
N GLY A 87 12.62 40.29 1.50
CA GLY A 87 12.52 38.88 1.21
C GLY A 87 11.08 38.45 0.90
N GLY A 88 10.89 37.45 0.06
CA GLY A 88 9.57 36.86 -0.25
C GLY A 88 8.97 36.13 0.95
N GLY A 89 7.65 36.18 1.13
CA GLY A 89 6.91 35.42 2.12
C GLY A 89 6.82 33.95 1.73
N ALA A 90 6.72 33.07 2.70
CA ALA A 90 6.46 31.66 2.45
C ALA A 90 5.05 31.44 1.90
N GLY A 91 4.85 30.36 1.15
CA GLY A 91 3.53 29.86 0.81
C GLY A 91 2.73 29.48 2.05
N GLY A 92 1.43 29.61 1.97
CA GLY A 92 0.55 29.19 3.06
C GLY A 92 0.75 27.71 3.37
N PHE A 93 0.64 27.36 4.63
CA PHE A 93 0.77 26.00 5.15
C PHE A 93 -0.56 25.58 5.77
N ARG A 94 -1.19 24.54 5.21
CA ARG A 94 -2.45 23.98 5.73
C ARG A 94 -2.31 22.48 5.91
N THR A 95 -2.68 21.98 7.07
CA THR A 95 -2.69 20.55 7.41
C THR A 95 -3.93 20.21 8.20
N GLY A 96 -4.36 18.96 8.13
CA GLY A 96 -5.50 18.46 8.87
C GLY A 96 -5.69 16.97 8.67
N THR A 97 -6.59 16.40 9.49
CA THR A 97 -6.98 14.99 9.48
C THR A 97 -8.48 14.88 9.23
N GLY A 98 -8.94 13.71 8.76
CA GLY A 98 -10.36 13.42 8.59
C GLY A 98 -11.05 14.22 7.48
N LEU A 99 -10.31 14.69 6.46
CA LEU A 99 -10.94 15.28 5.28
C LEU A 99 -11.66 14.18 4.50
N SER A 100 -12.99 14.29 4.43
CA SER A 100 -13.82 13.31 3.73
C SER A 100 -13.55 13.31 2.22
N VAL A 101 -13.42 12.12 1.67
CA VAL A 101 -13.24 11.85 0.24
C VAL A 101 -14.15 10.71 -0.20
N THR A 102 -14.46 10.65 -1.50
CA THR A 102 -15.33 9.61 -2.07
C THR A 102 -14.50 8.67 -2.95
N ALA A 103 -14.53 7.37 -2.63
CA ALA A 103 -13.84 6.34 -3.42
C ALA A 103 -14.25 6.39 -4.91
N GLY A 104 -13.26 6.21 -5.79
CA GLY A 104 -13.44 6.26 -7.24
C GLY A 104 -13.58 7.67 -7.83
N THR A 105 -13.58 8.71 -7.00
CA THR A 105 -13.66 10.12 -7.46
C THR A 105 -12.26 10.65 -7.77
N ASP A 106 -12.16 11.38 -8.89
CA ASP A 106 -10.95 12.09 -9.29
C ASP A 106 -10.89 13.47 -8.62
N TYR A 107 -9.80 13.72 -7.90
CA TYR A 107 -9.49 15.01 -7.28
C TYR A 107 -8.32 15.66 -8.00
N THR A 108 -8.52 16.87 -8.50
CA THR A 108 -7.41 17.68 -9.04
C THR A 108 -6.52 18.15 -7.89
N ILE A 109 -5.23 17.84 -7.99
CA ILE A 109 -4.18 18.37 -7.13
C ILE A 109 -3.52 19.52 -7.86
N THR A 110 -3.59 20.74 -7.32
CA THR A 110 -2.82 21.86 -7.84
C THR A 110 -1.63 22.13 -6.94
N VAL A 111 -0.44 22.18 -7.50
CA VAL A 111 0.79 22.55 -6.78
C VAL A 111 1.26 23.90 -7.27
N GLY A 112 1.27 24.88 -6.37
CA GLY A 112 1.63 26.26 -6.68
C GLY A 112 3.11 26.42 -7.04
N ALA A 113 3.39 27.10 -8.13
CA ALA A 113 4.75 27.49 -8.48
C ALA A 113 5.26 28.59 -7.53
N GLY A 114 6.57 28.65 -7.32
CA GLY A 114 7.19 29.78 -6.65
C GLY A 114 7.06 31.07 -7.46
N GLY A 115 6.92 32.21 -6.78
CA GLY A 115 6.92 33.52 -7.39
C GLY A 115 8.29 33.89 -7.96
N ALA A 116 8.32 34.60 -9.08
CA ALA A 116 9.58 35.06 -9.67
C ALA A 116 10.25 36.10 -8.78
N GLY A 117 11.56 35.98 -8.60
CA GLY A 117 12.39 37.03 -8.05
C GLY A 117 12.47 38.21 -9.00
N ALA A 118 12.51 39.44 -8.49
CA ALA A 118 12.59 40.63 -9.29
C ALA A 118 13.94 40.73 -10.05
N THR A 119 13.90 41.02 -11.33
CA THR A 119 15.08 41.18 -12.20
C THR A 119 15.29 42.63 -12.65
N SER A 120 14.27 43.47 -12.47
CA SER A 120 14.33 44.91 -12.81
C SER A 120 14.40 45.75 -11.54
N ASN A 121 15.04 46.91 -11.64
CA ASN A 121 15.15 47.85 -10.53
C ASN A 121 13.78 48.34 -10.04
N ARG A 122 13.64 48.55 -8.76
CA ARG A 122 12.40 49.03 -8.09
C ARG A 122 11.20 48.13 -8.37
N THR A 123 11.44 46.84 -8.49
CA THR A 123 10.39 45.90 -8.76
C THR A 123 10.24 44.95 -7.57
N PRO A 124 9.04 44.78 -7.01
CA PRO A 124 8.79 43.76 -5.99
C PRO A 124 8.90 42.36 -6.61
N GLY A 125 9.19 41.39 -5.79
CA GLY A 125 9.02 40.00 -6.18
C GLY A 125 7.54 39.68 -6.47
N THR A 126 7.29 38.68 -7.29
CA THR A 126 5.91 38.25 -7.53
C THR A 126 5.45 37.28 -6.43
N SER A 127 4.15 37.28 -6.18
CA SER A 127 3.55 36.28 -5.26
C SER A 127 3.66 34.86 -5.84
N GLY A 128 3.74 33.87 -4.99
CA GLY A 128 3.67 32.47 -5.35
C GLY A 128 2.27 32.04 -5.81
N GLY A 129 2.18 30.88 -6.43
CA GLY A 129 0.92 30.25 -6.83
C GLY A 129 0.26 29.52 -5.66
N ASN A 130 -1.07 29.43 -5.68
CA ASN A 130 -1.83 28.65 -4.71
C ASN A 130 -1.63 27.15 -4.92
N SER A 131 -1.66 26.38 -3.82
CA SER A 131 -1.83 24.93 -3.88
C SER A 131 -3.24 24.55 -3.43
N VAL A 132 -3.84 23.56 -4.10
CA VAL A 132 -5.23 23.15 -3.86
C VAL A 132 -5.34 21.64 -3.80
N PHE A 133 -6.07 21.15 -2.81
CA PHE A 133 -6.60 19.79 -2.75
C PHE A 133 -8.04 19.81 -2.26
N SER A 134 -8.96 19.34 -3.07
CA SER A 134 -10.41 19.34 -2.76
C SER A 134 -10.88 20.75 -2.35
N THR A 135 -11.40 20.93 -1.15
CA THR A 135 -11.85 22.21 -0.58
C THR A 135 -10.74 22.99 0.11
N ILE A 136 -9.53 22.46 0.19
CA ILE A 136 -8.40 23.07 0.88
C ILE A 136 -7.57 23.87 -0.12
N THR A 137 -7.58 25.19 0.03
CA THR A 137 -6.71 26.10 -0.72
C THR A 137 -5.69 26.73 0.20
N SER A 138 -4.42 26.58 -0.10
CA SER A 138 -3.30 27.27 0.53
C SER A 138 -2.86 28.40 -0.38
N ALA A 139 -2.81 29.63 0.14
CA ALA A 139 -2.50 30.80 -0.67
C ALA A 139 -1.00 30.93 -0.91
N GLY A 140 -0.61 31.39 -2.10
CA GLY A 140 0.78 31.71 -2.42
C GLY A 140 1.37 32.74 -1.47
N GLY A 141 2.68 32.67 -1.22
CA GLY A 141 3.42 33.66 -0.43
C GLY A 141 3.51 35.00 -1.13
N GLY A 142 3.46 36.09 -0.37
CA GLY A 142 3.59 37.45 -0.89
C GLY A 142 5.01 37.76 -1.37
N GLY A 143 5.15 38.48 -2.48
CA GLY A 143 6.46 38.97 -2.97
C GLY A 143 7.10 39.98 -2.02
N GLY A 144 8.43 40.00 -1.94
CA GLY A 144 9.21 41.02 -1.21
C GLY A 144 9.14 42.40 -1.85
N GLY A 145 9.04 43.42 -1.03
CA GLY A 145 8.97 44.82 -1.46
C GLY A 145 10.27 45.33 -2.09
N ALA A 146 10.13 46.41 -2.86
CA ALA A 146 11.24 47.16 -3.44
C ALA A 146 11.02 48.68 -3.22
N TYR A 147 12.10 49.46 -3.09
CA TYR A 147 12.01 50.89 -2.82
C TYR A 147 11.10 51.63 -3.81
N GLY A 148 10.24 52.46 -3.30
CA GLY A 148 9.30 53.23 -4.10
C GLY A 148 7.85 52.78 -3.93
N ASN A 149 7.15 52.51 -5.00
CA ASN A 149 5.75 52.10 -4.95
C ASN A 149 5.56 50.74 -5.67
N PRO A 150 5.17 49.67 -4.97
CA PRO A 150 5.00 49.59 -3.52
C PRO A 150 6.33 49.21 -2.83
N GLY A 151 6.79 50.00 -1.88
CA GLY A 151 7.92 49.67 -0.99
C GLY A 151 7.58 48.59 0.02
N ALA A 152 6.30 48.44 0.30
CA ALA A 152 5.77 47.41 1.17
C ALA A 152 5.85 46.02 0.55
N GLY A 153 6.04 45.00 1.39
CA GLY A 153 5.87 43.62 1.00
C GLY A 153 4.42 43.32 0.60
N LEU A 154 4.23 42.36 -0.34
CA LEU A 154 2.90 41.92 -0.77
C LEU A 154 2.27 40.97 0.26
N ALA A 155 0.94 41.05 0.38
CA ALA A 155 0.19 40.10 1.19
C ALA A 155 0.15 38.73 0.53
N GLY A 156 -0.04 37.66 1.35
CA GLY A 156 -0.14 36.28 0.85
C GLY A 156 -0.42 35.29 1.95
N GLY A 157 -0.20 34.01 1.69
CA GLY A 157 -0.24 32.94 2.68
C GLY A 157 0.65 33.30 3.87
N SER A 158 1.92 33.68 3.62
CA SER A 158 2.73 34.53 4.48
C SER A 158 3.11 35.78 3.70
N GLY A 159 3.23 36.90 4.37
CA GLY A 159 3.53 38.20 3.76
C GLY A 159 5.00 38.37 3.39
N GLY A 160 5.30 39.10 2.29
CA GLY A 160 6.67 39.50 1.92
C GLY A 160 7.24 40.53 2.88
N GLY A 161 8.56 40.64 3.01
CA GLY A 161 9.26 41.71 3.75
C GLY A 161 9.19 43.06 3.05
N GLY A 162 9.22 44.18 3.79
CA GLY A 162 9.30 45.53 3.26
C GLY A 162 10.71 45.87 2.76
N ALA A 163 10.82 46.83 1.82
CA ALA A 163 12.11 47.35 1.37
C ALA A 163 12.77 48.28 2.43
N GLY A 164 14.08 48.47 2.35
CA GLY A 164 14.83 49.39 3.19
C GLY A 164 14.52 50.87 2.88
N GLU A 165 14.99 51.79 3.78
CA GLU A 165 14.85 53.25 3.68
C GLU A 165 13.41 53.77 3.55
N GLY A 166 12.45 53.08 4.09
CA GLY A 166 11.07 53.57 4.15
C GLY A 166 10.90 54.75 5.14
N PRO A 167 9.75 55.47 5.06
CA PRO A 167 9.33 56.36 6.13
C PRO A 167 9.31 55.61 7.47
N ALA A 168 9.67 56.30 8.58
CA ALA A 168 9.65 55.61 9.89
C ALA A 168 8.26 54.98 10.18
N PRO A 169 8.19 53.71 10.59
CA PRO A 169 9.28 52.80 11.03
C PRO A 169 9.94 51.97 9.92
N GLY A 170 9.86 52.32 8.67
CA GLY A 170 10.30 51.57 7.50
C GLY A 170 9.13 51.15 6.61
N TYR A 171 9.39 50.68 5.37
CA TYR A 171 8.32 50.12 4.57
C TYR A 171 7.76 48.86 5.22
N ALA A 172 6.43 48.78 5.31
CA ALA A 172 5.76 47.69 6.00
C ALA A 172 5.99 46.33 5.33
N GLY A 173 6.11 45.29 6.13
CA GLY A 173 5.94 43.92 5.66
C GLY A 173 4.49 43.64 5.23
N GLY A 174 4.32 42.75 4.28
CA GLY A 174 3.02 42.32 3.80
C GLY A 174 2.24 41.52 4.87
N SER A 175 0.93 41.58 4.80
CA SER A 175 0.06 40.77 5.68
C SER A 175 0.15 39.31 5.30
N GLY A 176 0.30 38.45 6.31
CA GLY A 176 0.15 37.00 6.20
C GLY A 176 -1.31 36.57 6.39
N ASN A 177 -1.57 35.28 6.30
CA ASN A 177 -2.90 34.70 6.41
C ASN A 177 -3.94 35.41 5.52
N THR A 178 -3.58 35.69 4.29
CA THR A 178 -4.41 36.38 3.31
C THR A 178 -4.62 35.48 2.08
N PRO A 179 -5.87 35.07 1.78
CA PRO A 179 -7.09 35.30 2.56
C PRO A 179 -7.04 34.62 3.94
N SER A 180 -7.80 35.15 4.89
CA SER A 180 -7.82 34.65 6.27
C SER A 180 -8.35 33.22 6.33
N THR A 181 -7.63 32.36 7.06
CA THR A 181 -8.05 30.98 7.36
C THR A 181 -7.91 30.68 8.86
N SER A 182 -8.65 29.70 9.32
CA SER A 182 -8.51 29.13 10.66
C SER A 182 -8.26 27.62 10.52
N PRO A 183 -7.15 27.10 11.07
CA PRO A 183 -5.98 27.79 11.61
C PRO A 183 -5.30 28.72 10.58
N SER A 184 -4.51 29.68 11.09
CA SER A 184 -3.71 30.58 10.22
C SER A 184 -2.77 29.79 9.32
N GLN A 185 -2.71 30.17 8.04
CA GLN A 185 -1.84 29.53 7.07
C GLN A 185 -0.43 30.16 7.00
N GLY A 186 -0.20 31.28 7.70
CA GLY A 186 1.10 31.95 7.71
C GLY A 186 1.09 33.29 8.44
N ASN A 187 2.23 33.95 8.49
CA ASN A 187 2.45 35.15 9.29
C ASN A 187 2.89 36.34 8.44
N ASN A 188 2.86 37.54 9.02
CA ASN A 188 3.28 38.78 8.38
C ASN A 188 4.77 38.78 8.06
N GLY A 189 5.14 39.49 7.03
CA GLY A 189 6.53 39.88 6.76
C GLY A 189 7.02 40.96 7.74
N GLY A 190 8.33 41.07 7.89
CA GLY A 190 8.99 42.13 8.65
C GLY A 190 9.08 43.42 7.88
N ASN A 191 9.08 44.55 8.60
CA ASN A 191 9.32 45.84 8.03
C ASN A 191 10.77 45.99 7.55
N GLY A 192 10.98 46.74 6.50
CA GLY A 192 12.32 47.23 6.11
C GLY A 192 12.84 48.23 7.12
N SER A 193 14.11 48.57 7.01
CA SER A 193 14.74 49.59 7.86
C SER A 193 14.17 50.98 7.58
N PRO A 194 14.18 51.91 8.58
CA PRO A 194 13.87 53.30 8.36
C PRO A 194 14.97 53.98 7.53
N ALA A 195 14.70 55.23 7.10
CA ALA A 195 15.58 56.05 6.30
C ALA A 195 17.00 56.13 6.90
N GLY A 196 18.01 56.02 6.02
CA GLY A 196 19.43 56.04 6.37
C GLY A 196 20.03 54.70 6.77
N ALA A 197 19.28 53.60 6.80
CA ALA A 197 19.79 52.28 7.24
C ALA A 197 19.89 51.21 6.14
N GLY A 198 19.03 51.22 5.14
CA GLY A 198 19.16 50.47 3.87
C GLY A 198 18.82 48.95 3.87
N GLY A 199 18.58 48.32 4.99
CA GLY A 199 18.30 46.86 5.04
C GLY A 199 16.84 46.50 4.77
N GLY A 200 16.60 45.45 3.97
CA GLY A 200 15.28 44.89 3.70
C GLY A 200 14.75 44.00 4.83
N GLY A 201 13.44 44.02 5.04
CA GLY A 201 12.72 43.13 6.00
C GLY A 201 12.70 41.69 5.53
N GLY A 202 12.64 40.74 6.47
CA GLY A 202 12.46 39.32 6.19
C GLY A 202 11.03 38.99 5.82
N GLY A 203 10.80 38.05 4.91
CA GLY A 203 9.48 37.51 4.61
C GLY A 203 8.90 36.69 5.79
N GLY A 204 7.59 36.67 5.95
CA GLY A 204 6.92 35.81 6.94
C GLY A 204 7.07 34.34 6.60
N GLY A 205 7.16 33.51 7.62
CA GLY A 205 7.07 32.05 7.53
C GLY A 205 5.72 31.52 8.03
N SER A 206 5.46 30.25 7.86
CA SER A 206 4.22 29.66 8.40
C SER A 206 4.21 29.58 9.92
N GLY A 207 5.39 29.43 10.55
CA GLY A 207 5.54 29.29 12.00
C GLY A 207 5.87 30.58 12.72
N ALA A 208 6.44 31.60 12.02
CA ALA A 208 6.87 32.84 12.66
C ALA A 208 6.78 34.03 11.71
N VAL A 209 6.63 35.24 12.26
CA VAL A 209 6.71 36.49 11.54
C VAL A 209 8.12 36.72 10.99
N GLY A 210 8.24 37.45 9.88
CA GLY A 210 9.51 37.93 9.39
C GLY A 210 10.10 38.96 10.32
N THR A 211 11.42 39.01 10.48
CA THR A 211 12.10 39.96 11.33
C THR A 211 12.15 41.35 10.66
N ASN A 212 11.99 42.40 11.44
CA ASN A 212 12.17 43.77 10.99
C ASN A 212 13.65 44.08 10.81
N ALA A 213 14.00 44.82 9.75
CA ALA A 213 15.34 45.38 9.63
C ALA A 213 15.44 46.70 10.45
N SER A 214 16.57 46.93 11.08
CA SER A 214 16.85 48.15 11.83
C SER A 214 18.17 48.81 11.43
N THR A 215 18.97 48.14 10.61
CA THR A 215 20.30 48.54 10.15
C THR A 215 20.44 48.26 8.65
N ALA A 216 21.65 48.47 8.10
CA ALA A 216 21.98 48.11 6.73
C ALA A 216 21.95 46.58 6.45
N ASN A 217 21.99 45.77 7.51
CA ASN A 217 21.85 44.33 7.36
C ASN A 217 20.42 43.94 6.97
N GLY A 218 20.30 42.91 6.14
CA GLY A 218 19.04 42.27 5.84
C GLY A 218 18.48 41.53 7.05
N ALA A 219 17.19 41.56 7.23
CA ALA A 219 16.51 40.88 8.34
C ALA A 219 16.18 39.40 8.01
N ALA A 220 16.17 38.57 9.04
CA ALA A 220 15.90 37.14 8.85
C ALA A 220 14.45 36.85 8.46
N GLY A 221 14.25 35.88 7.60
CA GLY A 221 12.94 35.33 7.27
C GLY A 221 12.34 34.56 8.46
N GLY A 222 11.00 34.55 8.56
CA GLY A 222 10.25 33.82 9.56
C GLY A 222 10.41 32.30 9.40
N ALA A 223 10.50 31.58 10.51
CA ALA A 223 10.60 30.13 10.49
C ALA A 223 9.33 29.48 9.91
N GLY A 224 9.50 28.35 9.27
CA GLY A 224 8.43 27.47 8.82
C GLY A 224 7.88 26.55 9.93
N THR A 225 6.98 25.68 9.56
CA THR A 225 6.30 24.71 10.45
C THR A 225 6.72 23.30 10.08
N ALA A 226 7.05 22.50 11.12
CA ALA A 226 7.38 21.09 10.93
C ALA A 226 6.12 20.24 10.78
N SER A 227 6.21 19.20 9.93
CA SER A 227 5.19 18.18 9.75
C SER A 227 5.85 16.82 9.61
N SER A 228 5.24 15.79 10.21
CA SER A 228 5.66 14.39 10.10
C SER A 228 4.81 13.58 9.12
N ILE A 229 3.92 14.21 8.37
CA ILE A 229 3.00 13.51 7.45
C ILE A 229 3.73 12.66 6.41
N SER A 230 4.95 13.05 6.01
CA SER A 230 5.81 12.31 5.07
C SER A 230 6.49 11.08 5.66
N GLY A 231 6.20 10.73 6.91
CA GLY A 231 6.86 9.63 7.64
C GLY A 231 8.08 10.06 8.46
N SER A 232 8.62 11.23 8.21
CA SER A 232 9.71 11.86 8.98
C SER A 232 9.41 13.35 9.18
N SER A 233 10.00 13.97 10.23
CA SER A 233 9.79 15.40 10.50
C SER A 233 10.52 16.25 9.46
N VAL A 234 9.77 17.00 8.68
CA VAL A 234 10.26 17.95 7.67
C VAL A 234 9.64 19.32 7.94
N THR A 235 10.46 20.39 7.91
CA THR A 235 9.99 21.76 8.06
C THR A 235 9.68 22.36 6.69
N TYR A 236 8.51 23.02 6.54
CA TYR A 236 8.02 23.65 5.32
C TYR A 236 7.71 25.14 5.52
N ALA A 237 7.63 25.88 4.43
CA ALA A 237 7.14 27.24 4.40
C ALA A 237 7.93 28.23 5.29
N GLY A 238 9.25 28.25 5.13
CA GLY A 238 10.13 29.29 5.69
C GLY A 238 10.16 30.56 4.83
N GLY A 239 10.14 31.74 5.44
CA GLY A 239 10.22 33.02 4.73
C GLY A 239 11.62 33.32 4.18
N GLY A 240 11.75 34.12 3.12
CA GLY A 240 13.03 34.59 2.58
C GLY A 240 13.67 35.65 3.46
N GLY A 241 15.00 35.70 3.55
CA GLY A 241 15.76 36.77 4.18
C GLY A 241 15.71 38.06 3.38
N GLY A 242 15.70 39.21 4.04
CA GLY A 242 15.84 40.52 3.41
C GLY A 242 17.24 40.75 2.83
N GLY A 243 17.35 41.49 1.74
CA GLY A 243 18.63 41.95 1.19
C GLY A 243 19.32 42.96 2.11
N ALA A 244 20.63 43.19 1.92
CA ALA A 244 21.43 44.14 2.68
C ALA A 244 22.06 45.19 1.76
N TYR A 245 22.22 46.44 2.27
CA TYR A 245 22.96 47.47 1.62
C TYR A 245 24.41 47.52 2.14
N ASN A 246 25.36 47.09 1.29
CA ASN A 246 26.79 47.06 1.63
C ASN A 246 27.09 46.35 2.96
N ALA A 247 26.24 45.34 3.32
CA ALA A 247 26.26 44.63 4.58
C ALA A 247 25.84 43.16 4.38
N THR A 248 25.52 42.44 5.45
CA THR A 248 25.18 41.02 5.41
C THR A 248 23.68 40.82 5.16
N GLY A 249 23.34 40.02 4.16
CA GLY A 249 21.95 39.63 3.88
C GLY A 249 21.36 38.80 5.02
N GLY A 250 20.04 38.92 5.19
CA GLY A 250 19.27 38.17 6.17
C GLY A 250 19.28 36.70 5.89
N SER A 251 19.33 35.87 6.93
CA SER A 251 19.15 34.42 6.78
C SER A 251 17.74 34.09 6.33
N GLY A 252 17.59 33.06 5.49
CA GLY A 252 16.28 32.45 5.21
C GLY A 252 15.75 31.69 6.43
N GLY A 253 14.42 31.68 6.58
CA GLY A 253 13.72 30.93 7.61
C GLY A 253 13.88 29.41 7.38
N SER A 254 13.95 28.64 8.47
CA SER A 254 13.91 27.16 8.40
C SER A 254 12.65 26.73 7.64
N GLY A 255 12.77 25.68 6.83
CA GLY A 255 11.69 25.24 5.96
C GLY A 255 11.80 25.77 4.54
N GLY A 256 13.03 26.04 4.08
CA GLY A 256 13.34 26.29 2.68
C GLY A 256 13.39 27.77 2.27
N GLY A 257 13.42 28.71 3.20
CA GLY A 257 13.60 30.12 2.88
C GLY A 257 14.99 30.41 2.29
N GLY A 258 15.05 31.20 1.20
CA GLY A 258 16.30 31.66 0.58
C GLY A 258 16.95 32.79 1.38
N THR A 259 18.27 32.85 1.48
CA THR A 259 19.00 33.94 2.12
C THR A 259 18.96 35.21 1.28
N GLY A 260 18.88 36.35 1.92
CA GLY A 260 19.03 37.67 1.25
C GLY A 260 20.42 37.89 0.71
N GLY A 261 20.50 38.69 -0.35
CA GLY A 261 21.77 39.11 -0.97
C GLY A 261 22.54 40.04 -0.06
N SER A 262 23.86 39.88 0.01
CA SER A 262 24.81 40.77 0.68
C SER A 262 25.45 41.71 -0.35
N GLY A 263 25.41 43.03 -0.13
CA GLY A 263 25.97 43.97 -1.08
C GLY A 263 25.40 43.71 -2.49
N SER A 264 26.27 43.56 -3.49
CA SER A 264 25.87 43.38 -4.90
C SER A 264 25.47 41.93 -5.27
N THR A 265 25.18 41.06 -4.30
CA THR A 265 24.82 39.68 -4.60
C THR A 265 23.31 39.47 -4.67
N ALA A 266 22.89 38.57 -5.54
CA ALA A 266 21.48 38.18 -5.65
C ALA A 266 20.98 37.46 -4.40
N GLY A 267 19.70 37.63 -4.12
CA GLY A 267 19.00 36.80 -3.16
C GLY A 267 18.95 35.34 -3.63
N VAL A 268 19.07 34.41 -2.70
CA VAL A 268 19.02 32.98 -2.97
C VAL A 268 17.58 32.55 -3.19
N ALA A 269 17.36 31.61 -4.09
CA ALA A 269 16.03 31.02 -4.29
C ALA A 269 15.54 30.25 -3.07
N GLY A 270 14.25 30.27 -2.84
CA GLY A 270 13.58 29.33 -1.92
C GLY A 270 13.70 27.89 -2.42
N THR A 271 13.80 26.95 -1.50
CA THR A 271 13.93 25.51 -1.80
C THR A 271 12.65 25.01 -2.46
N ALA A 272 12.80 24.31 -3.58
CA ALA A 272 11.66 23.69 -4.28
C ALA A 272 10.94 22.68 -3.39
N ASN A 273 9.63 22.54 -3.57
CA ASN A 273 8.75 21.59 -2.86
C ASN A 273 8.69 21.83 -1.33
N THR A 274 8.98 23.08 -0.91
CA THR A 274 8.86 23.46 0.51
C THR A 274 7.95 24.67 0.72
N GLY A 275 7.62 25.40 -0.35
CA GLY A 275 6.92 26.67 -0.27
C GLY A 275 7.77 27.80 0.33
N GLY A 276 9.09 27.67 0.34
CA GLY A 276 9.99 28.66 0.91
C GLY A 276 10.01 29.97 0.11
N GLY A 277 10.04 31.13 0.78
CA GLY A 277 10.19 32.45 0.14
C GLY A 277 11.58 32.66 -0.42
N GLY A 278 11.71 33.42 -1.52
CA GLY A 278 13.02 33.82 -2.10
C GLY A 278 13.67 34.98 -1.33
N GLY A 279 14.99 35.01 -1.22
CA GLY A 279 15.74 36.12 -0.60
C GLY A 279 15.63 37.41 -1.37
N GLY A 280 15.58 38.55 -0.69
CA GLY A 280 15.65 39.88 -1.30
C GLY A 280 17.01 40.16 -1.93
N GLY A 281 17.05 40.90 -3.03
CA GLY A 281 18.30 41.35 -3.67
C GLY A 281 19.10 42.30 -2.78
N GLY A 282 20.41 42.12 -2.71
CA GLY A 282 21.34 43.02 -2.04
C GLY A 282 21.67 44.21 -2.91
N ALA A 283 22.19 45.28 -2.30
CA ALA A 283 22.64 46.49 -2.98
C ALA A 283 23.95 47.04 -2.40
N SER A 284 24.69 47.78 -3.23
CA SER A 284 25.88 48.54 -2.87
C SER A 284 25.91 49.82 -3.70
N PRO A 285 26.80 50.81 -3.40
CA PRO A 285 26.92 52.01 -4.21
C PRO A 285 27.11 51.68 -5.70
N GLY A 286 26.17 52.13 -6.53
CA GLY A 286 26.21 51.95 -7.98
C GLY A 286 25.77 50.55 -8.47
N SER A 287 25.36 49.63 -7.62
CA SER A 287 24.95 48.28 -8.02
C SER A 287 23.79 47.73 -7.18
N SER A 288 22.92 46.96 -7.83
CA SER A 288 21.87 46.18 -7.17
C SER A 288 21.72 44.81 -7.81
N ALA A 289 21.30 43.84 -7.06
CA ALA A 289 21.20 42.47 -7.52
C ALA A 289 19.75 41.97 -7.51
N ASN A 290 19.48 40.92 -8.27
CA ASN A 290 18.17 40.30 -8.42
C ASN A 290 17.69 39.70 -7.10
N GLY A 291 16.39 39.71 -6.91
CA GLY A 291 15.75 38.87 -5.89
C GLY A 291 15.78 37.40 -6.26
N GLY A 292 15.80 36.51 -5.27
CA GLY A 292 15.66 35.07 -5.43
C GLY A 292 14.22 34.67 -5.77
N THR A 293 14.03 33.64 -6.57
CA THR A 293 12.70 33.05 -6.82
C THR A 293 12.18 32.36 -5.57
N GLY A 294 10.88 32.34 -5.35
CA GLY A 294 10.27 31.46 -4.34
C GLY A 294 10.38 29.99 -4.72
N GLY A 295 10.36 29.11 -3.74
CA GLY A 295 10.27 27.65 -3.94
C GLY A 295 8.84 27.23 -4.29
N SER A 296 8.68 26.18 -5.10
CA SER A 296 7.37 25.58 -5.36
C SER A 296 6.75 25.02 -4.09
N GLY A 297 5.42 24.90 -4.10
CA GLY A 297 4.67 24.21 -3.06
C GLY A 297 4.76 22.68 -3.14
N ILE A 298 3.99 22.04 -2.29
CA ILE A 298 3.86 20.57 -2.23
C ILE A 298 2.50 20.21 -1.69
N VAL A 299 1.94 19.07 -2.12
CA VAL A 299 0.76 18.45 -1.51
C VAL A 299 1.12 17.03 -1.09
N ILE A 300 0.78 16.67 0.14
CA ILE A 300 0.98 15.31 0.67
C ILE A 300 -0.35 14.83 1.21
N LEU A 301 -0.77 13.64 0.76
CA LEU A 301 -1.92 12.92 1.26
C LEU A 301 -1.47 11.68 2.00
N LYS A 302 -2.04 11.46 3.19
CA LYS A 302 -1.82 10.25 3.96
C LYS A 302 -3.18 9.65 4.31
N TYR A 303 -3.38 8.38 3.98
CA TYR A 303 -4.65 7.69 4.20
C TYR A 303 -4.43 6.22 4.49
N THR A 304 -5.43 5.61 5.11
CA THR A 304 -5.42 4.18 5.43
C THR A 304 -6.27 3.43 4.40
N MET A 305 -5.67 2.48 3.71
CA MET A 305 -6.41 1.53 2.89
C MET A 305 -6.81 0.32 3.74
N PRO A 306 -8.07 -0.12 3.69
CA PRO A 306 -8.44 -1.37 4.35
C PRO A 306 -7.67 -2.53 3.74
N SER A 307 -7.28 -3.51 4.58
CA SER A 307 -6.69 -4.76 4.11
C SER A 307 -7.71 -5.47 3.21
N GLN A 308 -7.42 -5.60 1.92
CA GLN A 308 -8.30 -6.28 0.97
C GLN A 308 -7.79 -7.69 0.68
N VAL A 309 -8.71 -8.66 0.73
CA VAL A 309 -8.47 -10.04 0.35
C VAL A 309 -9.27 -10.34 -0.92
N PHE A 310 -8.58 -10.72 -1.98
CA PHE A 310 -9.16 -11.12 -3.25
C PHE A 310 -9.11 -12.64 -3.38
N THR A 311 -10.26 -13.26 -3.64
CA THR A 311 -10.38 -14.71 -3.79
C THR A 311 -10.80 -15.08 -5.20
N PHE A 312 -10.07 -16.00 -5.82
CA PHE A 312 -10.29 -16.48 -7.17
C PHE A 312 -10.56 -17.98 -7.15
N THR A 313 -11.77 -18.36 -7.55
CA THR A 313 -12.22 -19.76 -7.72
C THR A 313 -12.30 -20.16 -9.18
N GLY A 314 -11.85 -19.29 -10.08
CA GLY A 314 -11.74 -19.49 -11.53
C GLY A 314 -10.76 -18.49 -12.12
N THR A 315 -10.27 -18.78 -13.32
CA THR A 315 -9.30 -17.91 -14.02
C THR A 315 -9.89 -16.53 -14.29
N LYS A 316 -9.22 -15.49 -13.82
CA LYS A 316 -9.61 -14.09 -13.96
C LYS A 316 -8.37 -13.18 -14.05
N LYS A 317 -8.60 -11.92 -14.38
CA LYS A 317 -7.60 -10.86 -14.31
C LYS A 317 -7.75 -10.08 -13.01
N TRP A 318 -6.63 -9.68 -12.41
CA TRP A 318 -6.55 -8.82 -11.25
C TRP A 318 -5.66 -7.62 -11.58
N VAL A 319 -6.20 -6.42 -11.44
CA VAL A 319 -5.42 -5.18 -11.60
C VAL A 319 -4.91 -4.79 -10.22
N CYS A 320 -3.59 -4.65 -10.10
CA CYS A 320 -2.97 -4.21 -8.85
C CYS A 320 -3.41 -2.78 -8.52
N PRO A 321 -4.03 -2.52 -7.36
CA PRO A 321 -4.46 -1.17 -7.01
C PRO A 321 -3.29 -0.18 -6.89
N ASN A 322 -3.58 1.11 -7.15
CA ASN A 322 -2.60 2.16 -6.99
C ASN A 322 -2.07 2.22 -5.55
N GLY A 323 -0.77 2.42 -5.41
CA GLY A 323 -0.10 2.46 -4.10
C GLY A 323 0.26 1.09 -3.50
N VAL A 324 -0.15 -0.02 -4.12
CA VAL A 324 0.21 -1.37 -3.69
C VAL A 324 1.51 -1.80 -4.36
N THR A 325 2.50 -2.22 -3.56
CA THR A 325 3.81 -2.70 -4.04
C THR A 325 4.09 -4.14 -3.64
N THR A 326 3.39 -4.67 -2.62
CA THR A 326 3.53 -6.07 -2.19
C THR A 326 2.19 -6.70 -1.81
N VAL A 327 2.12 -8.03 -1.92
CA VAL A 327 0.96 -8.82 -1.52
C VAL A 327 1.40 -10.10 -0.80
N ASP A 328 0.54 -10.59 0.12
CA ASP A 328 0.60 -11.97 0.58
C ASP A 328 -0.28 -12.83 -0.32
N TYR A 329 0.07 -14.08 -0.46
CA TYR A 329 -0.65 -14.97 -1.36
C TYR A 329 -0.83 -16.38 -0.81
N LEU A 330 -1.88 -17.03 -1.28
CA LEU A 330 -2.09 -18.47 -1.25
C LEU A 330 -2.45 -18.93 -2.67
N VAL A 331 -1.69 -19.87 -3.23
CA VAL A 331 -1.92 -20.47 -4.54
C VAL A 331 -1.98 -21.99 -4.37
N VAL A 332 -3.15 -22.59 -4.66
CA VAL A 332 -3.37 -24.03 -4.54
C VAL A 332 -3.75 -24.59 -5.91
N GLY A 333 -3.04 -25.59 -6.40
CA GLY A 333 -3.32 -26.28 -7.67
C GLY A 333 -4.59 -27.14 -7.59
N GLY A 334 -5.14 -27.56 -8.71
CA GLY A 334 -6.23 -28.53 -8.74
C GLY A 334 -5.74 -29.92 -8.32
N GLY A 335 -6.54 -30.69 -7.56
CA GLY A 335 -6.22 -32.07 -7.17
C GLY A 335 -6.33 -33.07 -8.33
N GLY A 336 -5.61 -34.17 -8.29
CA GLY A 336 -5.73 -35.27 -9.24
C GLY A 336 -7.00 -36.10 -8.99
N ALA A 337 -7.53 -36.75 -10.02
CA ALA A 337 -8.61 -37.70 -9.88
C ALA A 337 -8.12 -39.01 -9.21
N GLY A 338 -9.01 -39.72 -8.51
CA GLY A 338 -8.73 -41.09 -8.10
C GLY A 338 -8.63 -42.05 -9.30
N GLY A 339 -7.97 -43.18 -9.11
CA GLY A 339 -7.98 -44.27 -10.07
C GLY A 339 -9.29 -45.07 -10.00
N SER A 340 -9.66 -45.80 -11.05
CA SER A 340 -10.77 -46.74 -11.05
C SER A 340 -10.48 -47.95 -11.93
N ASP A 341 -10.72 -49.15 -11.44
CA ASP A 341 -10.38 -50.39 -12.12
C ASP A 341 -11.47 -50.97 -13.04
N GLY A 342 -12.60 -50.30 -13.15
CA GLY A 342 -13.68 -50.66 -14.05
C GLY A 342 -14.40 -51.99 -13.73
N ALA A 343 -13.72 -53.13 -13.64
CA ALA A 343 -14.36 -54.44 -13.54
C ALA A 343 -13.72 -55.41 -12.53
N THR A 344 -12.53 -55.10 -12.06
CA THR A 344 -11.78 -55.98 -11.15
C THR A 344 -11.83 -55.48 -9.72
N ASN A 345 -12.00 -56.36 -8.75
CA ASN A 345 -12.06 -56.00 -7.34
C ASN A 345 -10.67 -55.72 -6.72
N ASN A 346 -9.73 -55.15 -7.48
CA ASN A 346 -8.45 -54.82 -6.94
C ASN A 346 -8.42 -53.37 -6.43
N GLY A 347 -7.47 -53.06 -5.57
CA GLY A 347 -7.35 -51.71 -4.99
C GLY A 347 -6.77 -50.70 -6.00
N SER A 348 -7.49 -49.63 -6.25
CA SER A 348 -7.03 -48.50 -7.05
C SER A 348 -6.50 -47.35 -6.17
N GLY A 349 -5.57 -46.55 -6.71
CA GLY A 349 -4.93 -45.46 -5.96
C GLY A 349 -5.79 -44.21 -5.83
N GLY A 350 -5.69 -43.51 -4.71
CA GLY A 350 -6.31 -42.20 -4.50
C GLY A 350 -5.56 -41.09 -5.26
N GLY A 351 -6.27 -40.03 -5.66
CA GLY A 351 -5.67 -38.85 -6.30
C GLY A 351 -4.81 -38.05 -5.35
N GLY A 352 -3.68 -37.53 -5.80
CA GLY A 352 -2.84 -36.60 -5.08
C GLY A 352 -3.49 -35.22 -4.99
N ALA A 353 -3.21 -34.48 -3.94
CA ALA A 353 -3.63 -33.09 -3.82
C ALA A 353 -2.88 -32.16 -4.77
N GLY A 354 -3.48 -31.05 -5.16
CA GLY A 354 -2.79 -29.96 -5.80
C GLY A 354 -1.68 -29.40 -4.92
N GLY A 355 -0.64 -28.86 -5.53
CA GLY A 355 0.43 -28.20 -4.80
C GLY A 355 -0.12 -27.04 -3.97
N TYR A 356 0.53 -26.76 -2.87
CA TYR A 356 0.20 -25.66 -1.95
C TYR A 356 1.38 -24.72 -1.84
N ARG A 357 1.16 -23.45 -2.19
CA ARG A 357 2.18 -22.41 -2.09
C ARG A 357 1.61 -21.16 -1.44
N THR A 358 2.27 -20.67 -0.39
CA THR A 358 1.93 -19.43 0.29
C THR A 358 3.20 -18.63 0.57
N GLY A 359 3.05 -17.33 0.70
CA GLY A 359 4.14 -16.42 1.04
C GLY A 359 3.64 -15.03 1.33
N ALA A 360 4.52 -14.23 1.90
CA ALA A 360 4.29 -12.82 2.21
C ALA A 360 5.24 -11.93 1.43
N GLY A 361 4.80 -10.71 1.13
CA GLY A 361 5.66 -9.68 0.54
C GLY A 361 6.04 -9.92 -0.93
N LEU A 362 5.24 -10.66 -1.70
CA LEU A 362 5.47 -10.79 -3.15
C LEU A 362 5.35 -9.42 -3.82
N SER A 363 6.41 -8.97 -4.49
CA SER A 363 6.43 -7.69 -5.19
C SER A 363 5.46 -7.68 -6.36
N VAL A 364 4.66 -6.61 -6.44
CA VAL A 364 3.72 -6.32 -7.53
C VAL A 364 3.84 -4.86 -7.95
N THR A 365 3.40 -4.54 -9.17
CA THR A 365 3.44 -3.18 -9.70
C THR A 365 2.04 -2.60 -9.76
N ALA A 366 1.84 -1.45 -9.12
CA ALA A 366 0.57 -0.72 -9.16
C ALA A 366 0.10 -0.46 -10.61
N GLY A 367 -1.20 -0.59 -10.85
CA GLY A 367 -1.82 -0.43 -12.16
C GLY A 367 -1.59 -1.57 -13.15
N THR A 368 -0.71 -2.54 -12.83
CA THR A 368 -0.44 -3.69 -13.70
C THR A 368 -1.53 -4.74 -13.58
N GLU A 369 -1.96 -5.28 -14.72
CA GLU A 369 -2.90 -6.39 -14.82
C GLU A 369 -2.16 -7.73 -14.72
N TYR A 370 -2.55 -8.56 -13.76
CA TYR A 370 -2.04 -9.92 -13.56
C TYR A 370 -3.11 -10.94 -13.93
N THR A 371 -2.76 -11.91 -14.77
CA THR A 371 -3.63 -13.07 -14.99
C THR A 371 -3.51 -14.02 -13.81
N VAL A 372 -4.64 -14.31 -13.14
CA VAL A 372 -4.76 -15.31 -12.08
C VAL A 372 -5.38 -16.55 -12.70
N THR A 373 -4.64 -17.65 -12.78
CA THR A 373 -5.13 -18.93 -13.29
C THR A 373 -5.48 -19.84 -12.11
N VAL A 374 -6.67 -20.41 -12.12
CA VAL A 374 -7.09 -21.41 -11.13
C VAL A 374 -7.22 -22.78 -11.81
N GLY A 375 -6.43 -23.73 -11.34
CA GLY A 375 -6.37 -25.09 -11.89
C GLY A 375 -7.64 -25.88 -11.63
N ALA A 376 -8.22 -26.50 -12.64
CA ALA A 376 -9.29 -27.46 -12.47
C ALA A 376 -8.75 -28.76 -11.87
N GLY A 377 -9.60 -29.48 -11.12
CA GLY A 377 -9.29 -30.85 -10.69
C GLY A 377 -9.31 -31.82 -11.86
N GLY A 378 -8.59 -32.93 -11.73
CA GLY A 378 -8.63 -34.04 -12.67
C GLY A 378 -10.03 -34.67 -12.71
N THR A 379 -10.53 -35.05 -13.87
CA THR A 379 -11.87 -35.61 -14.05
C THR A 379 -11.90 -37.08 -13.66
N GLY A 380 -12.74 -37.46 -12.72
CA GLY A 380 -13.00 -38.88 -12.36
C GLY A 380 -13.80 -39.59 -13.43
N ALA A 381 -13.53 -40.87 -13.64
CA ALA A 381 -14.21 -41.70 -14.62
C ALA A 381 -14.21 -43.18 -14.21
N LEU A 382 -14.98 -44.02 -14.93
CA LEU A 382 -15.02 -45.48 -14.71
C LEU A 382 -13.68 -46.17 -14.99
N THR A 383 -12.87 -45.59 -15.87
CA THR A 383 -11.55 -46.13 -16.25
C THR A 383 -10.47 -45.05 -16.08
N ALA A 384 -10.59 -44.26 -15.02
CA ALA A 384 -9.64 -43.17 -14.77
C ALA A 384 -8.26 -43.73 -14.37
N ASN A 385 -7.24 -43.35 -15.13
CA ASN A 385 -5.86 -43.73 -14.84
C ASN A 385 -4.97 -42.47 -14.87
N ARG A 386 -4.45 -42.10 -13.70
CA ARG A 386 -3.45 -41.06 -13.54
C ARG A 386 -3.88 -39.66 -14.09
N ILE A 387 -5.17 -39.34 -14.04
CA ILE A 387 -5.66 -38.03 -14.50
C ILE A 387 -5.29 -36.97 -13.47
N ALA A 388 -4.29 -36.16 -13.85
CA ALA A 388 -3.78 -35.10 -13.00
C ALA A 388 -4.73 -33.90 -12.96
N GLY A 389 -4.63 -33.11 -11.90
CA GLY A 389 -5.17 -31.76 -11.86
C GLY A 389 -4.33 -30.76 -12.64
N ASN A 390 -4.87 -29.56 -12.83
CA ASN A 390 -4.19 -28.47 -13.50
C ASN A 390 -3.50 -27.53 -12.50
N SER A 391 -2.44 -26.86 -12.94
CA SER A 391 -1.73 -25.88 -12.12
C SER A 391 -2.54 -24.60 -11.91
N SER A 392 -2.35 -23.97 -10.75
CA SER A 392 -2.77 -22.59 -10.48
C SER A 392 -1.57 -21.64 -10.53
N THR A 393 -1.80 -20.42 -11.03
CA THR A 393 -0.72 -19.41 -11.14
C THR A 393 -1.17 -18.04 -10.71
N PHE A 394 -0.26 -17.32 -10.05
CA PHE A 394 -0.37 -15.89 -9.81
C PHE A 394 1.03 -15.25 -9.90
N SER A 395 1.20 -14.29 -10.80
CA SER A 395 2.50 -13.65 -11.08
C SER A 395 3.56 -14.71 -11.38
N SER A 396 4.66 -14.74 -10.64
CA SER A 396 5.75 -15.74 -10.76
C SER A 396 5.50 -17.02 -9.98
N ILE A 397 4.39 -17.12 -9.26
CA ILE A 397 4.07 -18.28 -8.40
C ILE A 397 3.22 -19.28 -9.18
N THR A 398 3.74 -20.48 -9.35
CA THR A 398 3.01 -21.61 -9.94
C THR A 398 2.89 -22.73 -8.91
N SER A 399 1.68 -23.20 -8.65
CA SER A 399 1.38 -24.35 -7.83
C SER A 399 0.91 -25.48 -8.74
N ALA A 400 1.62 -26.58 -8.76
CA ALA A 400 1.35 -27.68 -9.70
C ALA A 400 0.03 -28.39 -9.39
N GLY A 401 -0.60 -28.97 -10.42
CA GLY A 401 -1.72 -29.88 -10.20
C GLY A 401 -1.30 -31.14 -9.49
N GLY A 402 -2.22 -31.78 -8.78
CA GLY A 402 -2.01 -33.06 -8.11
C GLY A 402 -1.90 -34.22 -9.10
N GLY A 403 -1.09 -35.22 -8.77
CA GLY A 403 -0.96 -36.44 -9.56
C GLY A 403 -2.21 -37.32 -9.49
N GLY A 404 -2.65 -37.91 -10.59
CA GLY A 404 -3.78 -38.82 -10.60
C GLY A 404 -3.46 -40.16 -9.95
N GLY A 405 -4.46 -40.76 -9.28
CA GLY A 405 -4.37 -42.11 -8.74
C GLY A 405 -4.22 -43.16 -9.83
N ALA A 406 -3.49 -44.22 -9.51
CA ALA A 406 -3.29 -45.32 -10.44
C ALA A 406 -4.55 -46.20 -10.55
N TRP A 407 -4.80 -46.66 -11.74
CA TRP A 407 -5.82 -47.66 -12.01
C TRP A 407 -5.20 -49.07 -11.86
N TYR A 408 -6.05 -50.11 -11.99
CA TYR A 408 -5.65 -51.52 -12.08
C TYR A 408 -4.52 -51.77 -13.12
N ALA A 409 -3.81 -52.91 -12.94
CA ALA A 409 -2.71 -53.41 -13.76
C ALA A 409 -1.31 -52.83 -13.48
N ASN A 410 -0.92 -52.85 -12.20
CA ASN A 410 0.48 -52.64 -11.80
C ASN A 410 1.03 -51.28 -12.23
N THR A 411 0.25 -50.20 -11.99
CA THR A 411 0.70 -48.87 -12.32
C THR A 411 1.08 -48.08 -11.07
N THR A 412 2.12 -47.29 -11.19
CA THR A 412 2.53 -46.30 -10.20
C THR A 412 1.56 -45.11 -10.21
N GLY A 413 1.40 -44.44 -9.12
CA GLY A 413 0.70 -43.17 -9.04
C GLY A 413 1.30 -42.11 -9.96
N GLY A 414 0.50 -41.12 -10.37
CA GLY A 414 0.97 -39.95 -11.14
C GLY A 414 1.77 -38.97 -10.27
N ASP A 415 2.82 -38.36 -10.81
CA ASP A 415 3.55 -37.28 -10.14
C ASP A 415 2.76 -35.96 -10.20
N GLY A 416 3.02 -35.06 -9.26
CA GLY A 416 2.37 -33.76 -9.23
C GLY A 416 2.78 -32.89 -8.07
N GLY A 417 1.98 -31.85 -7.78
CA GLY A 417 2.15 -31.03 -6.58
C GLY A 417 2.20 -31.91 -5.34
N SER A 418 1.22 -32.82 -5.20
CA SER A 418 1.33 -34.05 -4.41
C SER A 418 1.08 -35.27 -5.31
N GLY A 419 1.74 -36.38 -5.04
CA GLY A 419 1.67 -37.58 -5.88
C GLY A 419 0.41 -38.38 -5.66
N GLY A 420 -0.12 -39.04 -6.71
CA GLY A 420 -1.22 -40.03 -6.62
C GLY A 420 -0.78 -41.34 -6.00
N GLY A 421 -1.70 -42.12 -5.47
CA GLY A 421 -1.44 -43.45 -4.91
C GLY A 421 -1.21 -44.51 -5.97
N GLY A 422 -0.45 -45.58 -5.63
CA GLY A 422 -0.22 -46.74 -6.48
C GLY A 422 -1.42 -47.70 -6.52
N SER A 423 -1.54 -48.51 -7.58
CA SER A 423 -2.60 -49.54 -7.68
C SER A 423 -2.16 -50.87 -7.12
N ALA A 424 -3.10 -51.62 -6.54
CA ALA A 424 -2.90 -53.02 -6.16
C ALA A 424 -2.82 -53.92 -7.42
N GLY A 425 -2.19 -55.09 -7.27
CA GLY A 425 -2.11 -56.07 -8.34
C GLY A 425 -1.07 -57.14 -8.03
N PRO A 426 -0.92 -58.16 -8.88
CA PRO A 426 -0.04 -59.31 -8.63
C PRO A 426 1.46 -58.92 -8.57
N LEU A 427 1.84 -57.76 -9.12
CA LEU A 427 3.21 -57.26 -9.02
C LEU A 427 3.39 -56.18 -7.94
N ALA A 428 2.40 -56.03 -7.03
CA ALA A 428 2.50 -55.06 -5.93
C ALA A 428 3.71 -55.38 -5.01
N PRO A 429 4.26 -54.37 -4.31
CA PRO A 429 3.75 -53.00 -4.20
C PRO A 429 4.13 -52.09 -5.37
N MET A 430 3.14 -51.39 -5.89
CA MET A 430 3.36 -50.32 -6.86
C MET A 430 3.59 -49.01 -6.13
N ALA A 431 4.60 -48.27 -6.51
CA ALA A 431 4.93 -46.99 -5.88
C ALA A 431 3.80 -45.96 -6.06
N GLY A 432 3.61 -45.12 -5.06
CA GLY A 432 2.90 -43.84 -5.25
C GLY A 432 3.70 -42.90 -6.12
N GLY A 433 3.02 -41.94 -6.71
CA GLY A 433 3.64 -40.84 -7.46
C GLY A 433 4.47 -39.94 -6.56
N THR A 434 5.43 -39.27 -7.16
CA THR A 434 6.29 -38.29 -6.50
C THR A 434 5.54 -36.98 -6.30
N GLY A 435 5.56 -36.45 -5.07
CA GLY A 435 5.10 -35.11 -4.76
C GLY A 435 6.19 -34.05 -5.04
N ASN A 436 5.84 -32.79 -4.84
CA ASN A 436 6.72 -31.66 -5.11
C ASN A 436 7.33 -31.68 -6.53
N THR A 437 6.51 -32.01 -7.51
CA THR A 437 6.91 -32.09 -8.94
C THR A 437 6.10 -31.08 -9.76
N PRO A 438 6.77 -30.10 -10.41
CA PRO A 438 8.21 -29.81 -10.32
C PRO A 438 8.63 -29.38 -8.93
N SER A 439 9.91 -29.60 -8.60
CA SER A 439 10.45 -29.30 -7.26
C SER A 439 10.40 -27.80 -6.95
N THR A 440 9.94 -27.47 -5.75
CA THR A 440 9.89 -26.10 -5.21
C THR A 440 10.46 -26.05 -3.81
N THR A 441 10.91 -24.88 -3.40
CA THR A 441 11.30 -24.58 -2.01
C THR A 441 10.47 -23.39 -1.53
N PRO A 442 9.69 -23.51 -0.44
CA PRO A 442 9.33 -24.76 0.26
C PRO A 442 8.63 -25.80 -0.64
N SER A 443 8.63 -27.08 -0.19
CA SER A 443 7.89 -28.14 -0.89
C SER A 443 6.40 -27.80 -1.01
N GLN A 444 5.83 -28.04 -2.20
CA GLN A 444 4.41 -27.79 -2.45
C GLN A 444 3.52 -28.99 -2.16
N GLY A 445 4.08 -30.17 -1.81
CA GLY A 445 3.33 -31.38 -1.44
C GLY A 445 4.20 -32.62 -1.30
N ASN A 446 3.57 -33.73 -0.98
CA ASN A 446 4.23 -34.98 -0.63
C ASN A 446 3.85 -36.16 -1.54
N ASN A 447 4.58 -37.26 -1.42
CA ASN A 447 4.37 -38.47 -2.23
C ASN A 447 3.03 -39.16 -1.92
N GLY A 448 2.48 -39.82 -2.90
CA GLY A 448 1.43 -40.81 -2.69
C GLY A 448 1.97 -42.07 -2.01
N ALA A 449 1.08 -42.84 -1.40
CA ALA A 449 1.42 -44.13 -0.79
C ALA A 449 1.65 -45.20 -1.88
N ALA A 450 2.56 -46.11 -1.61
CA ALA A 450 2.64 -47.37 -2.32
C ALA A 450 1.44 -48.26 -2.01
N SER A 451 1.05 -49.12 -2.93
CA SER A 451 0.02 -50.17 -2.76
C SER A 451 0.54 -51.40 -2.03
N SER A 452 -0.36 -52.27 -1.66
CA SER A 452 -0.10 -53.68 -1.33
C SER A 452 -0.83 -54.62 -2.31
N THR A 453 -0.75 -55.93 -2.15
CA THR A 453 -1.37 -56.90 -3.05
C THR A 453 -2.86 -56.73 -3.27
N SER A 454 -3.61 -56.21 -2.28
CA SER A 454 -5.06 -56.02 -2.33
C SER A 454 -5.53 -54.61 -2.01
N VAL A 455 -4.60 -53.72 -1.64
CA VAL A 455 -4.93 -52.37 -1.17
C VAL A 455 -4.22 -51.35 -2.04
N GLY A 456 -4.98 -50.45 -2.61
CA GLY A 456 -4.42 -49.26 -3.30
C GLY A 456 -3.79 -48.28 -2.32
N GLY A 457 -2.83 -47.51 -2.79
CA GLY A 457 -2.20 -46.45 -2.02
C GLY A 457 -3.03 -45.16 -2.00
N GLY A 458 -3.14 -44.47 -0.87
CA GLY A 458 -3.74 -43.14 -0.79
C GLY A 458 -2.88 -42.10 -1.47
N GLY A 459 -3.50 -41.03 -1.99
CA GLY A 459 -2.80 -39.89 -2.59
C GLY A 459 -2.08 -39.08 -1.53
N GLY A 460 -0.98 -38.40 -1.88
CA GLY A 460 -0.27 -37.44 -1.01
C GLY A 460 -1.09 -36.19 -0.80
N GLY A 461 -0.93 -35.58 0.35
CA GLY A 461 -1.41 -34.24 0.70
C GLY A 461 -0.28 -33.23 0.79
N ALA A 462 -0.61 -31.95 0.93
CA ALA A 462 0.42 -30.93 1.09
C ALA A 462 1.16 -31.05 2.43
N GLY A 463 0.47 -31.44 3.49
CA GLY A 463 1.00 -31.54 4.85
C GLY A 463 1.68 -32.89 5.14
N SER A 464 1.19 -34.00 4.57
CA SER A 464 1.78 -35.32 4.75
C SER A 464 1.68 -36.20 3.51
N ALA A 465 2.53 -37.21 3.44
CA ALA A 465 2.42 -38.27 2.42
C ALA A 465 1.17 -39.13 2.65
N GLY A 466 0.69 -39.78 1.59
CA GLY A 466 -0.33 -40.80 1.71
C GLY A 466 0.15 -41.98 2.59
N SER A 467 -0.73 -42.60 3.36
CA SER A 467 -0.40 -43.70 4.27
C SER A 467 -1.36 -44.86 4.11
N GLY A 468 -0.84 -46.02 3.65
CA GLY A 468 -1.68 -47.15 3.30
C GLY A 468 -2.76 -46.72 2.32
N LYS A 469 -4.03 -46.98 2.61
CA LYS A 469 -5.16 -46.59 1.77
C LYS A 469 -5.65 -45.16 2.02
N ASN A 470 -5.16 -44.48 3.08
CA ASN A 470 -5.65 -43.15 3.46
C ASN A 470 -4.86 -42.05 2.75
N GLY A 471 -5.60 -41.04 2.33
CA GLY A 471 -5.00 -39.84 1.76
C GLY A 471 -4.19 -39.07 2.79
N GLY A 472 -3.09 -38.42 2.35
CA GLY A 472 -2.27 -37.53 3.17
C GLY A 472 -3.00 -36.24 3.53
N ASP A 473 -2.73 -35.72 4.69
CA ASP A 473 -3.35 -34.47 5.17
C ASP A 473 -2.86 -33.24 4.43
N GLY A 474 -3.74 -32.27 4.29
CA GLY A 474 -3.43 -30.95 3.81
C GLY A 474 -2.81 -30.04 4.87
N ILE A 475 -2.56 -28.80 4.52
CA ILE A 475 -1.98 -27.76 5.37
C ILE A 475 -3.02 -26.70 5.71
N GLN A 476 -2.97 -26.19 6.93
CA GLN A 476 -3.73 -25.00 7.31
C GLN A 476 -3.22 -23.78 6.53
N GLY A 477 -4.14 -23.09 5.88
CA GLY A 477 -3.84 -21.87 5.16
C GLY A 477 -3.54 -20.69 6.10
N PRO A 478 -2.98 -19.59 5.56
CA PRO A 478 -2.76 -18.39 6.32
C PRO A 478 -4.09 -17.79 6.83
N SER A 479 -4.03 -16.96 7.86
CA SER A 479 -5.21 -16.38 8.53
C SER A 479 -6.19 -15.69 7.58
N PHE A 480 -5.70 -15.03 6.53
CA PHE A 480 -6.55 -14.38 5.53
C PHE A 480 -7.30 -15.38 4.61
N ALA A 481 -6.95 -16.66 4.65
CA ALA A 481 -7.61 -17.73 3.90
C ALA A 481 -8.52 -18.62 4.80
N SER A 482 -8.65 -18.32 6.08
CA SER A 482 -9.34 -19.16 7.07
C SER A 482 -10.84 -19.37 6.81
N SER A 483 -11.48 -18.51 6.01
CA SER A 483 -12.88 -18.65 5.59
C SER A 483 -13.07 -19.60 4.40
N TYR A 484 -12.00 -20.12 3.83
CA TYR A 484 -11.95 -21.02 2.67
C TYR A 484 -11.30 -22.34 3.09
N GLY A 485 -11.28 -23.30 2.19
CA GLY A 485 -10.66 -24.60 2.43
C GLY A 485 -11.65 -25.66 2.91
N GLY A 486 -11.14 -26.86 3.14
CA GLY A 486 -11.88 -28.02 3.62
C GLY A 486 -11.86 -28.16 5.14
N ALA A 487 -12.54 -29.22 5.64
CA ALA A 487 -12.59 -29.54 7.05
C ALA A 487 -11.18 -29.81 7.62
N GLY A 488 -11.00 -29.39 8.88
CA GLY A 488 -9.83 -29.70 9.69
C GLY A 488 -9.94 -31.04 10.42
N PRO A 489 -9.04 -31.32 11.37
CA PRO A 489 -9.05 -32.52 12.19
C PRO A 489 -10.39 -32.71 12.93
N GLY A 490 -10.90 -33.96 12.97
CA GLY A 490 -12.12 -34.30 13.68
C GLY A 490 -13.42 -33.92 12.99
N GLY A 491 -13.41 -33.60 11.68
CA GLY A 491 -14.64 -33.32 10.92
C GLY A 491 -15.27 -31.98 11.27
N SER A 492 -14.52 -31.10 11.93
CA SER A 492 -14.97 -29.73 12.23
C SER A 492 -15.31 -28.96 10.93
N PRO A 493 -16.50 -28.34 10.81
CA PRO A 493 -16.96 -27.70 9.57
C PRO A 493 -16.23 -26.39 9.23
N SER A 494 -15.12 -26.13 9.78
CA SER A 494 -14.29 -24.97 9.50
C SER A 494 -12.83 -25.40 9.46
N THR A 495 -12.19 -25.35 8.46
CA THR A 495 -11.97 -24.15 7.71
C THR A 495 -10.50 -23.89 7.66
N GLY A 496 -10.06 -23.62 6.48
CA GLY A 496 -8.69 -23.16 6.31
C GLY A 496 -7.68 -24.24 6.03
N TYR A 497 -8.07 -25.51 5.86
CA TYR A 497 -7.17 -26.58 5.40
C TYR A 497 -7.29 -26.79 3.89
N PHE A 498 -6.19 -26.96 3.21
CA PHE A 498 -6.10 -27.09 1.77
C PHE A 498 -5.24 -28.27 1.37
N ALA A 499 -5.48 -28.81 0.19
CA ALA A 499 -4.65 -29.80 -0.46
C ALA A 499 -4.51 -31.11 0.33
N GLY A 500 -5.62 -31.71 0.73
CA GLY A 500 -5.70 -33.08 1.27
C GLY A 500 -5.74 -34.14 0.15
N GLY A 501 -5.02 -35.25 0.29
CA GLY A 501 -4.96 -36.32 -0.68
C GLY A 501 -6.21 -37.20 -0.66
N GLY A 502 -6.55 -37.89 -1.77
CA GLY A 502 -7.66 -38.80 -1.89
C GLY A 502 -7.39 -40.17 -1.28
N GLY A 503 -8.45 -40.81 -0.72
CA GLY A 503 -8.40 -42.19 -0.23
C GLY A 503 -8.42 -43.20 -1.35
N ALA A 504 -7.81 -44.38 -1.10
CA ALA A 504 -7.73 -45.50 -2.03
C ALA A 504 -8.81 -46.55 -1.75
N THR A 505 -9.02 -47.47 -2.70
CA THR A 505 -9.86 -48.67 -2.49
C THR A 505 -9.08 -49.86 -1.96
N GLU A 506 -9.79 -50.77 -1.31
CA GLU A 506 -9.32 -52.08 -0.86
C GLU A 506 -10.23 -53.19 -1.42
N ALA A 507 -9.65 -54.32 -1.81
CA ALA A 507 -10.37 -55.39 -2.50
C ALA A 507 -11.60 -55.97 -1.76
N SER A 508 -11.63 -55.97 -0.43
CA SER A 508 -12.65 -56.61 0.38
C SER A 508 -13.16 -55.83 1.60
N ALA A 509 -12.70 -54.56 1.75
CA ALA A 509 -13.05 -53.72 2.90
C ALA A 509 -13.43 -52.31 2.49
N ALA A 510 -13.76 -51.49 3.49
CA ALA A 510 -14.08 -50.07 3.30
C ALA A 510 -12.91 -49.33 2.67
N GLY A 511 -13.23 -48.42 1.79
CA GLY A 511 -12.25 -47.51 1.18
C GLY A 511 -11.52 -46.66 2.24
N GLY A 512 -10.36 -46.13 1.86
CA GLY A 512 -9.58 -45.26 2.69
C GLY A 512 -10.23 -43.88 2.83
N THR A 513 -9.94 -43.20 3.93
CA THR A 513 -10.38 -41.80 4.15
C THR A 513 -9.59 -40.85 3.28
N GLY A 514 -10.26 -39.79 2.81
CA GLY A 514 -9.54 -38.64 2.28
C GLY A 514 -8.83 -37.86 3.40
N GLY A 515 -7.70 -37.23 3.07
CA GLY A 515 -6.96 -36.35 3.98
C GLY A 515 -7.75 -35.07 4.30
N ILE A 516 -7.51 -34.49 5.49
CA ILE A 516 -8.06 -33.18 5.83
C ILE A 516 -7.64 -32.14 4.80
N GLY A 517 -8.46 -31.12 4.59
CA GLY A 517 -8.20 -30.14 3.54
C GLY A 517 -8.79 -30.51 2.19
N GLY A 518 -9.84 -31.30 2.18
CA GLY A 518 -10.70 -31.53 1.05
C GLY A 518 -10.44 -32.80 0.24
N GLY A 519 -9.69 -33.78 0.77
CA GLY A 519 -9.51 -35.07 0.13
C GLY A 519 -10.80 -35.91 0.07
N GLY A 520 -11.13 -36.52 -1.09
CA GLY A 520 -12.26 -37.41 -1.31
C GLY A 520 -11.97 -38.81 -0.78
N ALA A 521 -12.96 -39.49 -0.14
CA ALA A 521 -12.83 -40.87 0.33
C ALA A 521 -12.90 -41.88 -0.82
N GLY A 522 -12.13 -42.98 -0.70
CA GLY A 522 -12.20 -44.11 -1.62
C GLY A 522 -13.54 -44.86 -1.47
N SER A 523 -13.97 -45.54 -2.54
CA SER A 523 -15.22 -46.27 -2.62
C SER A 523 -15.21 -47.50 -1.72
N SER A 524 -16.32 -47.78 -1.07
CA SER A 524 -16.60 -49.02 -0.33
C SER A 524 -17.68 -49.89 -1.01
N GLY A 525 -18.07 -49.58 -2.24
CA GLY A 525 -19.12 -50.26 -2.99
C GLY A 525 -20.10 -49.36 -3.74
N GLY A 526 -19.94 -48.03 -3.59
CA GLY A 526 -20.65 -47.00 -4.35
C GLY A 526 -19.68 -46.10 -5.13
N ALA A 527 -20.13 -44.97 -5.64
CA ALA A 527 -19.26 -43.95 -6.25
C ALA A 527 -18.27 -43.39 -5.22
N ALA A 528 -17.04 -43.16 -5.64
CA ALA A 528 -16.03 -42.54 -4.80
C ALA A 528 -16.31 -41.06 -4.59
N SER A 529 -15.90 -40.50 -3.45
CA SER A 529 -16.09 -39.09 -3.17
C SER A 529 -15.12 -38.21 -4.00
N PRO A 530 -15.61 -37.13 -4.58
CA PRO A 530 -14.71 -36.15 -5.20
C PRO A 530 -13.94 -35.38 -4.14
N GLY A 531 -12.82 -34.84 -4.54
CA GLY A 531 -12.15 -33.79 -3.78
C GLY A 531 -13.02 -32.55 -3.70
N VAL A 532 -12.94 -31.85 -2.57
CA VAL A 532 -13.74 -30.63 -2.34
C VAL A 532 -13.27 -29.51 -3.28
N ALA A 533 -14.20 -28.86 -3.95
CA ALA A 533 -13.90 -27.73 -4.84
C ALA A 533 -13.24 -26.57 -4.06
N ASN A 534 -12.34 -25.86 -4.72
CA ASN A 534 -11.60 -24.71 -4.18
C ASN A 534 -10.69 -25.05 -2.99
N THR A 535 -10.26 -26.31 -2.91
CA THR A 535 -9.31 -26.76 -1.89
C THR A 535 -8.06 -27.41 -2.48
N GLY A 536 -8.10 -27.79 -3.76
CA GLY A 536 -7.07 -28.61 -4.38
C GLY A 536 -7.05 -30.06 -3.87
N GLY A 537 -8.12 -30.54 -3.25
CA GLY A 537 -8.19 -31.92 -2.70
C GLY A 537 -8.16 -32.99 -3.78
N GLY A 538 -7.43 -34.10 -3.56
CA GLY A 538 -7.42 -35.27 -4.44
C GLY A 538 -8.74 -36.04 -4.40
N GLY A 539 -9.16 -36.65 -5.50
CA GLY A 539 -10.34 -37.48 -5.58
C GLY A 539 -10.11 -38.89 -5.03
N GLY A 540 -11.15 -39.48 -4.40
CA GLY A 540 -11.13 -40.89 -3.96
C GLY A 540 -11.12 -41.86 -5.13
N SER A 541 -10.56 -43.08 -4.96
CA SER A 541 -10.55 -44.09 -6.00
C SER A 541 -11.87 -44.85 -6.09
N GLY A 542 -12.27 -45.23 -7.31
CA GLY A 542 -13.43 -46.06 -7.61
C GLY A 542 -13.12 -47.53 -7.54
N ARG A 543 -14.17 -48.38 -7.32
CA ARG A 543 -14.09 -49.84 -7.24
C ARG A 543 -15.27 -50.46 -7.96
N SER A 544 -15.07 -51.64 -8.62
CA SER A 544 -16.13 -52.50 -9.11
C SER A 544 -17.17 -51.81 -9.99
N ASN A 545 -16.75 -51.25 -11.13
CA ASN A 545 -17.60 -50.46 -12.05
C ASN A 545 -18.15 -49.15 -11.48
N ASN A 546 -17.57 -48.64 -10.39
CA ASN A 546 -17.90 -47.33 -9.90
C ASN A 546 -16.85 -46.30 -10.35
N ALA A 547 -17.32 -45.14 -10.78
CA ALA A 547 -16.43 -44.06 -11.14
C ALA A 547 -15.55 -43.59 -9.96
N SER A 548 -14.33 -43.24 -10.24
CA SER A 548 -13.49 -42.53 -9.28
C SER A 548 -14.02 -41.11 -9.04
N GLY A 549 -13.69 -40.55 -7.88
CA GLY A 549 -13.94 -39.14 -7.59
C GLY A 549 -13.02 -38.23 -8.42
N SER A 550 -13.58 -37.17 -8.94
CA SER A 550 -12.78 -36.07 -9.54
C SER A 550 -11.95 -35.40 -8.45
N GLY A 551 -10.81 -34.86 -8.81
CA GLY A 551 -10.09 -33.90 -7.93
C GLY A 551 -10.88 -32.61 -7.75
N GLY A 552 -10.69 -31.93 -6.63
CA GLY A 552 -11.23 -30.60 -6.38
C GLY A 552 -10.45 -29.53 -7.15
N SER A 553 -11.11 -28.47 -7.58
CA SER A 553 -10.44 -27.32 -8.16
C SER A 553 -9.48 -26.66 -7.15
N GLY A 554 -8.47 -25.98 -7.64
CA GLY A 554 -7.61 -25.11 -6.85
C GLY A 554 -8.29 -23.82 -6.43
N ILE A 555 -7.50 -22.94 -5.82
CA ILE A 555 -7.91 -21.60 -5.39
C ILE A 555 -6.69 -20.68 -5.39
N VAL A 556 -6.91 -19.40 -5.66
CA VAL A 556 -5.90 -18.35 -5.45
C VAL A 556 -6.47 -17.27 -4.56
N ILE A 557 -5.75 -16.92 -3.51
CA ILE A 557 -6.14 -15.85 -2.58
C ILE A 557 -4.98 -14.87 -2.48
N ILE A 558 -5.28 -13.58 -2.68
CA ILE A 558 -4.32 -12.47 -2.64
C ILE A 558 -4.76 -11.52 -1.53
N LYS A 559 -3.85 -11.22 -0.60
CA LYS A 559 -4.04 -10.18 0.41
C LYS A 559 -3.09 -9.04 0.14
N ILE A 560 -3.59 -7.83 0.01
CA ILE A 560 -2.76 -6.64 -0.13
C ILE A 560 -2.03 -6.36 1.18
N ASN A 561 -0.71 -6.16 1.07
CA ASN A 561 0.18 -5.79 2.18
C ASN A 561 0.90 -4.49 1.83
N GLN A 562 0.51 -3.41 2.41
CA GLN A 562 1.38 -2.21 2.52
C GLN A 562 0.90 -1.32 3.63
#